data_8ddc73575ed95543e800eb7e1e0d7d41
#
_entry.id   8ddc73575ed95543e800eb7e1e0d7d41
#
_cell.length_a   1.000
_cell.length_b   1.000
_cell.length_c   1.000
_cell.angle_alpha   90.00
_cell.angle_beta   90.00
_cell.angle_gamma   90.00
#
_symmetry.space_group_name_H-M   'P 1'
#
loop_
_entity.id
_entity.type
_entity.pdbx_description
1 polymer ?
#
loop_
_entity_poly.entity_id
_entity_poly.type
_entity_poly.pdbx_seq_one_letter_code
_entity_poly.pdbx_strand_id
1 'polypeptide(L)'
;MKRIVCSVLFLLIALQLTACSDEAALKDGYYTAQAAQFSHGWKEYITIMVKGGAIVSVEYNAENASGFIKSWDNAYMQTMLHSNGTYPNEYTRNYANQLLEGQGERNIDGITGATSSHSSFQKLA
;
A
#
# COMPACT_ATOMS: atom_id res chain seq x y z
N MET A 1 27.88 -29.09 41.32
CA MET A 1 28.30 -28.38 40.06
C MET A 1 27.31 -28.59 38.90
N LYS A 2 26.89 -29.82 38.57
CA LYS A 2 25.91 -30.05 37.44
C LYS A 2 24.54 -29.39 37.62
N ARG A 3 24.01 -29.25 38.83
CA ARG A 3 22.70 -28.63 39.10
C ARG A 3 22.70 -27.11 38.98
N ILE A 4 23.85 -26.45 39.27
CA ILE A 4 24.02 -24.99 39.14
C ILE A 4 24.13 -24.60 37.66
N VAL A 5 24.84 -25.42 36.87
CA VAL A 5 25.00 -25.17 35.41
C VAL A 5 23.63 -25.26 34.69
N CYS A 6 22.76 -26.22 35.04
CA CYS A 6 21.40 -26.29 34.46
C CYS A 6 20.56 -25.08 34.83
N SER A 7 20.62 -24.59 36.07
CA SER A 7 19.81 -23.43 36.49
C SER A 7 20.27 -22.13 35.80
N VAL A 8 21.56 -21.95 35.57
CA VAL A 8 22.11 -20.79 34.86
C VAL A 8 21.76 -20.85 33.37
N LEU A 9 21.76 -22.04 32.76
CA LEU A 9 21.41 -22.23 31.37
C LEU A 9 19.91 -21.96 31.15
N PHE A 10 19.04 -22.36 32.09
CA PHE A 10 17.59 -22.07 32.03
C PHE A 10 17.30 -20.57 32.20
N LEU A 11 18.05 -19.86 33.01
CA LEU A 11 17.91 -18.40 33.20
C LEU A 11 18.38 -17.61 31.97
N LEU A 12 19.39 -18.09 31.25
CA LEU A 12 19.88 -17.49 30.01
C LEU A 12 18.91 -17.66 28.82
N ILE A 13 18.16 -18.78 28.79
CA ILE A 13 17.14 -19.03 27.75
C ILE A 13 15.89 -18.17 27.99
N ALA A 14 15.54 -17.86 29.24
CA ALA A 14 14.40 -17.02 29.58
C ALA A 14 14.60 -15.53 29.22
N LEU A 15 15.83 -15.09 28.99
CA LEU A 15 16.14 -13.69 28.65
C LEU A 15 16.08 -13.36 27.15
N GLN A 16 15.80 -14.35 26.29
CA GLN A 16 15.79 -14.19 24.82
C GLN A 16 14.40 -13.93 24.24
N LEU A 17 13.35 -13.82 25.07
CA LEU A 17 11.95 -13.76 24.61
C LEU A 17 11.32 -12.35 24.62
N THR A 18 12.11 -11.28 24.71
CA THR A 18 11.57 -9.91 24.66
C THR A 18 12.20 -9.07 23.56
N ALA A 19 12.17 -9.59 22.32
CA ALA A 19 12.30 -8.76 21.14
C ALA A 19 10.96 -8.83 20.37
N CYS A 20 9.85 -8.46 21.02
CA CYS A 20 8.74 -7.88 20.28
C CYS A 20 9.23 -6.51 19.84
N SER A 21 9.58 -6.35 18.57
CA SER A 21 9.55 -5.04 17.94
C SER A 21 8.11 -4.57 18.02
N ASP A 22 7.80 -3.66 18.93
CA ASP A 22 6.60 -2.82 18.82
C ASP A 22 6.75 -2.01 17.52
N GLU A 23 6.37 -2.61 16.40
CA GLU A 23 6.00 -1.82 15.24
C GLU A 23 4.83 -0.96 15.72
N ALA A 24 5.10 0.34 15.85
CA ALA A 24 4.11 1.28 16.37
C ALA A 24 2.87 1.18 15.48
N ALA A 25 1.80 0.60 16.01
CA ALA A 25 0.54 0.47 15.30
C ALA A 25 0.10 1.85 14.81
N LEU A 26 -0.33 1.94 13.55
CA LEU A 26 -0.84 3.18 12.97
C LEU A 26 -2.02 3.67 13.83
N LYS A 27 -2.03 4.96 14.15
CA LYS A 27 -3.15 5.59 14.86
C LYS A 27 -4.37 5.67 13.93
N ASP A 28 -5.56 5.69 14.53
CA ASP A 28 -6.79 5.93 13.79
C ASP A 28 -6.74 7.27 13.06
N GLY A 29 -7.12 7.29 11.78
CA GLY A 29 -7.10 8.48 10.96
C GLY A 29 -6.99 8.20 9.46
N TYR A 30 -6.88 9.28 8.70
CA TYR A 30 -6.62 9.24 7.26
C TYR A 30 -5.15 9.60 6.99
N TYR A 31 -4.52 8.83 6.13
CA TYR A 31 -3.14 9.06 5.70
C TYR A 31 -3.12 9.13 4.18
N THR A 32 -2.51 10.18 3.64
CA THR A 32 -2.40 10.37 2.19
C THR A 32 -0.94 10.53 1.79
N ALA A 33 -0.53 9.73 0.81
CA ALA A 33 0.71 9.90 0.06
C ALA A 33 0.36 10.34 -1.36
N GLN A 34 1.07 11.33 -1.89
CA GLN A 34 0.85 11.87 -3.23
C GLN A 34 2.19 11.99 -3.96
N ALA A 35 2.20 11.71 -5.27
CA ALA A 35 3.37 11.91 -6.11
C ALA A 35 3.84 13.37 -6.07
N ALA A 36 5.16 13.61 -6.04
CA ALA A 36 5.70 14.95 -5.99
C ALA A 36 5.44 15.76 -7.28
N GLN A 37 5.34 15.07 -8.42
CA GLN A 37 5.22 15.68 -9.75
C GLN A 37 4.09 15.04 -10.55
N PHE A 38 3.56 15.80 -11.51
CA PHE A 38 2.66 15.25 -12.53
C PHE A 38 3.45 14.36 -13.51
N SER A 39 2.86 13.25 -13.88
CA SER A 39 3.34 12.37 -14.94
C SER A 39 2.24 12.19 -15.98
N HIS A 40 2.53 12.49 -17.24
CA HIS A 40 1.55 12.45 -18.35
C HIS A 40 0.24 13.20 -18.05
N GLY A 41 0.34 14.33 -17.34
CA GLY A 41 -0.81 15.16 -16.95
C GLY A 41 -1.55 14.72 -15.69
N TRP A 42 -1.12 13.64 -15.04
CA TRP A 42 -1.73 13.08 -13.84
C TRP A 42 -0.79 13.09 -12.65
N LYS A 43 -1.32 13.33 -11.48
CA LYS A 43 -0.62 13.25 -10.19
C LYS A 43 -1.30 12.18 -9.34
N GLU A 44 -0.59 11.09 -9.09
CA GLU A 44 -1.13 9.92 -8.40
C GLU A 44 -1.09 10.10 -6.88
N TYR A 45 -2.08 9.52 -6.20
CA TYR A 45 -2.18 9.54 -4.74
C TYR A 45 -2.78 8.23 -4.21
N ILE A 46 -2.41 7.92 -2.97
CA ILE A 46 -3.04 6.89 -2.15
C ILE A 46 -3.55 7.55 -0.88
N THR A 47 -4.78 7.26 -0.50
CA THR A 47 -5.33 7.59 0.82
C THR A 47 -5.77 6.32 1.50
N ILE A 48 -5.32 6.09 2.72
CA ILE A 48 -5.78 4.98 3.56
C ILE A 48 -6.56 5.52 4.76
N MET A 49 -7.56 4.78 5.21
CA MET A 49 -8.24 4.97 6.48
C MET A 49 -7.80 3.87 7.44
N VAL A 50 -7.30 4.27 8.60
CA VAL A 50 -6.93 3.35 9.69
C VAL A 50 -7.96 3.47 10.80
N LYS A 51 -8.41 2.33 11.33
CA LYS A 51 -9.30 2.23 12.48
C LYS A 51 -8.96 1.01 13.31
N GLY A 52 -8.77 1.21 14.62
CA GLY A 52 -8.39 0.12 15.53
C GLY A 52 -7.04 -0.51 15.19
N GLY A 53 -6.10 0.26 14.65
CA GLY A 53 -4.78 -0.21 14.22
C GLY A 53 -4.76 -0.99 12.90
N ALA A 54 -5.90 -1.11 12.20
CA ALA A 54 -6.00 -1.82 10.92
C ALA A 54 -6.38 -0.85 9.78
N ILE A 55 -5.91 -1.10 8.57
CA ILE A 55 -6.36 -0.41 7.36
C ILE A 55 -7.76 -0.93 7.02
N VAL A 56 -8.76 -0.04 7.02
CA VAL A 56 -10.17 -0.38 6.74
C VAL A 56 -10.65 0.12 5.39
N SER A 57 -9.90 1.02 4.74
CA SER A 57 -10.20 1.52 3.39
C SER A 57 -8.94 2.00 2.71
N VAL A 58 -8.87 1.82 1.40
CA VAL A 58 -7.79 2.30 0.53
C VAL A 58 -8.40 2.94 -0.71
N GLU A 59 -8.01 4.17 -1.03
CA GLU A 59 -8.27 4.82 -2.31
C GLU A 59 -6.94 5.07 -3.02
N TYR A 60 -6.80 4.54 -4.21
CA TYR A 60 -5.72 4.88 -5.14
C TYR A 60 -6.30 5.48 -6.41
N ASN A 61 -5.82 6.63 -6.81
CA ASN A 61 -6.26 7.31 -8.01
C ASN A 61 -5.22 8.34 -8.49
N ALA A 62 -5.60 9.16 -9.44
CA ALA A 62 -4.81 10.29 -9.89
C ALA A 62 -5.72 11.47 -10.23
N GLU A 63 -5.21 12.68 -10.08
CA GLU A 63 -5.88 13.91 -10.47
C GLU A 63 -5.05 14.70 -11.48
N ASN A 64 -5.71 15.44 -12.36
CA ASN A 64 -5.03 16.40 -13.23
C ASN A 64 -4.87 17.76 -12.53
N ALA A 65 -4.23 18.73 -13.20
CA ALA A 65 -4.01 20.07 -12.64
C ALA A 65 -5.29 20.85 -12.30
N SER A 66 -6.45 20.43 -12.83
CA SER A 66 -7.76 21.01 -12.52
C SER A 66 -8.50 20.26 -11.40
N GLY A 67 -7.88 19.22 -10.82
CA GLY A 67 -8.50 18.37 -9.79
C GLY A 67 -9.46 17.31 -10.35
N PHE A 68 -9.52 17.14 -11.67
CA PHE A 68 -10.36 16.09 -12.27
C PHE A 68 -9.73 14.71 -12.06
N ILE A 69 -10.52 13.76 -11.64
CA ILE A 69 -10.06 12.41 -11.24
C ILE A 69 -9.91 11.51 -12.47
N LYS A 70 -8.79 10.83 -12.59
CA LYS A 70 -8.43 9.98 -13.73
C LYS A 70 -9.44 8.86 -13.99
N SER A 71 -9.93 8.21 -12.96
CA SER A 71 -10.94 7.16 -13.06
C SER A 71 -12.34 7.65 -13.45
N TRP A 72 -12.55 8.97 -13.57
CA TRP A 72 -13.78 9.58 -14.08
C TRP A 72 -13.68 9.94 -15.57
N ASP A 73 -12.48 9.87 -16.15
CA ASP A 73 -12.25 10.22 -17.57
C ASP A 73 -12.65 9.05 -18.47
N ASN A 74 -13.88 9.04 -18.91
CA ASN A 74 -14.43 7.99 -19.79
C ASN A 74 -13.71 7.90 -21.14
N ALA A 75 -13.27 9.03 -21.70
CA ALA A 75 -12.54 9.05 -22.97
C ALA A 75 -11.14 8.43 -22.81
N TYR A 76 -10.45 8.76 -21.74
CA TYR A 76 -9.16 8.18 -21.40
C TYR A 76 -9.29 6.66 -21.12
N MET A 77 -10.33 6.23 -20.39
CA MET A 77 -10.59 4.82 -20.12
C MET A 77 -10.78 4.01 -21.40
N GLN A 78 -11.58 4.50 -22.33
CA GLN A 78 -11.82 3.83 -23.62
C GLN A 78 -10.53 3.72 -24.44
N THR A 79 -9.75 4.79 -24.51
CA THR A 79 -8.45 4.80 -25.21
C THR A 79 -7.49 3.81 -24.59
N MET A 80 -7.38 3.79 -23.27
CA MET A 80 -6.46 2.92 -22.56
C MET A 80 -6.89 1.44 -22.65
N LEU A 81 -8.18 1.15 -22.53
CA LEU A 81 -8.70 -0.21 -22.71
C LEU A 81 -8.36 -0.75 -24.10
N HIS A 82 -8.56 0.08 -25.14
CA HIS A 82 -8.29 -0.33 -26.52
C HIS A 82 -6.79 -0.58 -26.79
N SER A 83 -5.91 0.27 -26.25
CA SER A 83 -4.47 0.22 -26.52
C SER A 83 -3.69 -0.69 -25.57
N ASN A 84 -4.12 -0.82 -24.32
CA ASN A 84 -3.37 -1.47 -23.25
C ASN A 84 -4.09 -2.68 -22.64
N GLY A 85 -5.38 -2.88 -22.94
CA GLY A 85 -6.18 -3.99 -22.42
C GLY A 85 -6.63 -3.81 -20.96
N THR A 86 -6.37 -2.66 -20.35
CA THR A 86 -6.80 -2.29 -19.00
C THR A 86 -7.12 -0.80 -18.94
N TYR A 87 -7.74 -0.34 -17.85
CA TYR A 87 -8.18 1.05 -17.70
C TYR A 87 -8.16 1.49 -16.22
N PRO A 88 -8.18 2.80 -15.94
CA PRO A 88 -8.01 3.33 -14.59
C PRO A 88 -8.89 2.70 -13.51
N ASN A 89 -10.19 2.53 -13.74
CA ASN A 89 -11.09 1.94 -12.75
C ASN A 89 -10.75 0.48 -12.41
N GLU A 90 -10.20 -0.26 -13.35
CA GLU A 90 -9.79 -1.65 -13.12
C GLU A 90 -8.52 -1.70 -12.26
N TYR A 91 -7.41 -1.10 -12.72
CA TYR A 91 -6.14 -1.24 -12.01
C TYR A 91 -6.09 -0.47 -10.69
N THR A 92 -6.77 0.70 -10.58
CA THR A 92 -6.77 1.44 -9.31
C THR A 92 -7.50 0.68 -8.22
N ARG A 93 -8.64 0.03 -8.55
CA ARG A 93 -9.38 -0.80 -7.59
C ARG A 93 -8.62 -2.07 -7.23
N ASN A 94 -7.98 -2.70 -8.21
CA ASN A 94 -7.20 -3.90 -7.97
C ASN A 94 -6.04 -3.64 -7.01
N TYR A 95 -5.22 -2.60 -7.27
CA TYR A 95 -4.09 -2.26 -6.39
C TYR A 95 -4.55 -1.83 -4.99
N ALA A 96 -5.63 -1.04 -4.89
CA ALA A 96 -6.20 -0.65 -3.61
C ALA A 96 -6.67 -1.86 -2.79
N ASN A 97 -7.32 -2.83 -3.44
CA ASN A 97 -7.78 -4.05 -2.77
C ASN A 97 -6.61 -4.92 -2.29
N GLN A 98 -5.57 -5.10 -3.09
CA GLN A 98 -4.37 -5.85 -2.68
C GLN A 98 -3.71 -5.22 -1.44
N LEU A 99 -3.58 -3.88 -1.40
CA LEU A 99 -3.02 -3.19 -0.25
C LEU A 99 -3.90 -3.33 1.00
N LEU A 100 -5.23 -3.27 0.83
CA LEU A 100 -6.18 -3.46 1.91
C LEU A 100 -6.12 -4.90 2.47
N GLU A 101 -6.13 -5.90 1.60
CA GLU A 101 -6.04 -7.32 1.98
C GLU A 101 -4.71 -7.65 2.64
N GLY A 102 -3.61 -7.12 2.12
CA GLY A 102 -2.26 -7.27 2.66
C GLY A 102 -1.95 -6.38 3.87
N GLN A 103 -2.90 -5.54 4.33
CA GLN A 103 -2.73 -4.64 5.48
C GLN A 103 -1.46 -3.79 5.41
N GLY A 104 -1.13 -3.28 4.22
CA GLY A 104 0.05 -2.45 3.98
C GLY A 104 1.27 -3.24 3.47
N GLU A 105 1.15 -4.53 3.20
CA GLU A 105 2.21 -5.26 2.50
C GLU A 105 2.42 -4.67 1.10
N ARG A 106 3.69 -4.45 0.75
CA ARG A 106 4.08 -3.78 -0.51
C ARG A 106 4.20 -4.72 -1.70
N ASN A 107 4.01 -6.01 -1.51
CA ASN A 107 4.10 -6.99 -2.60
C ASN A 107 2.77 -7.04 -3.37
N ILE A 108 2.59 -6.05 -4.25
CA ILE A 108 1.38 -5.86 -5.04
C ILE A 108 1.62 -6.40 -6.45
N ASP A 109 0.75 -7.25 -6.92
CA ASP A 109 0.81 -7.81 -8.28
C ASP A 109 0.44 -6.76 -9.33
N GLY A 110 1.29 -6.64 -10.34
CA GLY A 110 1.07 -5.70 -11.44
C GLY A 110 0.02 -6.19 -12.43
N ILE A 111 -0.79 -5.26 -12.95
CA ILE A 111 -1.70 -5.53 -14.07
C ILE A 111 -0.99 -5.21 -15.39
N THR A 112 -1.04 -6.16 -16.33
CA THR A 112 -0.52 -5.96 -17.69
C THR A 112 -1.17 -4.75 -18.34
N GLY A 113 -0.37 -3.85 -18.91
CA GLY A 113 -0.84 -2.60 -19.50
C GLY A 113 -0.91 -1.41 -18.53
N ALA A 114 -0.70 -1.61 -17.21
CA ALA A 114 -0.68 -0.57 -16.20
C ALA A 114 0.67 -0.49 -15.44
N THR A 115 1.78 -0.79 -16.09
CA THR A 115 3.12 -0.91 -15.46
C THR A 115 3.60 0.39 -14.81
N SER A 116 3.37 1.55 -15.43
CA SER A 116 3.75 2.84 -14.86
C SER A 116 2.96 3.15 -13.59
N SER A 117 1.64 2.89 -13.59
CA SER A 117 0.78 3.06 -12.42
C SER A 117 1.12 2.06 -11.31
N HIS A 118 1.50 0.82 -11.64
CA HIS A 118 2.01 -0.14 -10.67
C HIS A 118 3.29 0.38 -9.97
N SER A 119 4.26 0.86 -10.74
CA SER A 119 5.50 1.42 -10.19
C SER A 119 5.25 2.66 -9.32
N SER A 120 4.31 3.51 -9.70
CA SER A 120 3.91 4.68 -8.90
C SER A 120 3.19 4.26 -7.63
N PHE A 121 2.28 3.30 -7.71
CA PHE A 121 1.58 2.75 -6.56
C PHE A 121 2.55 2.21 -5.51
N GLN A 122 3.51 1.37 -5.92
CA GLN A 122 4.51 0.80 -5.02
C GLN A 122 5.41 1.83 -4.31
N LYS A 123 5.59 3.01 -4.92
CA LYS A 123 6.36 4.11 -4.29
C LYS A 123 5.53 4.88 -3.27
N LEU A 124 4.20 4.91 -3.42
CA LEU A 124 3.30 5.65 -2.55
C LEU A 124 2.81 4.79 -1.38
N ALA A 125 2.68 3.49 -1.59
CA ALA A 125 2.33 2.51 -0.56
C ALA A 125 3.53 2.19 0.35
#